data_bcdac351c332ed95a902bfc2e125dd0f
#
_entry.id   bcdac351c332ed95a902bfc2e125dd0f
#
_cell.length_a   1.000
_cell.length_b   1.000
_cell.length_c   1.000
_cell.angle_alpha   90.00
_cell.angle_beta   90.00
_cell.angle_gamma   90.00
#
_symmetry.space_group_name_H-M   'P 1'
#
loop_
_entity.id
_entity.type
_entity.pdbx_description
1 polymer ?
#
loop_
_entity_poly.entity_id
_entity_poly.type
_entity_poly.pdbx_seq_one_letter_code
_entity_poly.pdbx_strand_id
1 'polypeptide(L)'
;LGAIPFVVPVRKGVTPSITTSCWGDSCILVPYAIYRSTGNREVLHQMYPVMKKYLADVSRWAMAGFIKNHSRYIFSLPFQFGDWCAPYGNPKDWLGKGPWTGTAYYCYACQVMSEIAEALGERADCDFYRKKSEKIKKAYRIRFMDGDGTLNEEFQTGYVLPLYFKMAGQKEAEKMADNLWKLIRENGGHLNTGFTATPYILFALADNGHLKEAYQLLMEDTNPSWLYQVKKGATTMWEQWDVIEENGQVKEASMNHYAYGA
;
A
#
# COMPACT_ATOMS: atom_id res chain seq x y z
N LEU A 1 -20.22 -0.95 13.58
CA LEU A 1 -18.84 -0.62 13.40
C LEU A 1 -18.36 -1.22 12.08
N GLY A 2 -17.44 -0.55 11.37
CA GLY A 2 -17.01 -0.92 10.01
C GLY A 2 -15.64 -1.59 9.96
N ALA A 3 -15.05 -1.96 11.10
CA ALA A 3 -13.74 -2.61 11.13
C ALA A 3 -13.75 -3.95 10.39
N ILE A 4 -12.79 -4.12 9.49
CA ILE A 4 -12.52 -5.39 8.82
C ILE A 4 -11.31 -6.01 9.52
N PRO A 5 -11.43 -7.23 10.08
CA PRO A 5 -10.32 -7.88 10.72
C PRO A 5 -9.23 -8.26 9.72
N PHE A 6 -7.97 -8.18 10.15
CA PHE A 6 -6.84 -8.54 9.28
C PHE A 6 -6.54 -10.05 9.25
N VAL A 7 -7.26 -10.86 10.04
CA VAL A 7 -7.23 -12.32 10.01
C VAL A 7 -8.66 -12.84 10.06
N VAL A 8 -9.01 -13.76 9.16
CA VAL A 8 -10.32 -14.40 9.10
C VAL A 8 -10.15 -15.94 9.10
N PRO A 9 -10.85 -16.67 9.97
CA PRO A 9 -11.83 -16.21 10.97
C PRO A 9 -11.16 -15.51 12.16
N VAL A 10 -11.92 -14.57 12.74
CA VAL A 10 -11.47 -13.87 13.96
C VAL A 10 -11.38 -14.86 15.12
N ARG A 11 -10.21 -14.97 15.72
CA ARG A 11 -10.02 -15.72 16.96
C ARG A 11 -10.34 -14.83 18.15
N LYS A 12 -11.41 -15.19 18.88
CA LYS A 12 -11.84 -14.44 20.08
C LYS A 12 -10.69 -14.35 21.09
N GLY A 13 -10.37 -13.13 21.51
CA GLY A 13 -9.28 -12.85 22.46
C GLY A 13 -7.86 -12.83 21.88
N VAL A 14 -7.69 -13.15 20.58
CA VAL A 14 -6.37 -13.18 19.92
C VAL A 14 -6.27 -12.11 18.83
N THR A 15 -7.32 -11.95 18.03
CA THR A 15 -7.32 -11.02 16.90
C THR A 15 -8.16 -9.80 17.24
N PRO A 16 -7.58 -8.62 17.44
CA PRO A 16 -8.36 -7.41 17.69
C PRO A 16 -9.19 -7.02 16.47
N SER A 17 -10.44 -6.60 16.70
CA SER A 17 -11.31 -6.03 15.68
C SER A 17 -10.94 -4.56 15.46
N ILE A 18 -9.81 -4.32 14.83
CA ILE A 18 -9.32 -2.98 14.50
C ILE A 18 -9.25 -2.78 12.99
N THR A 19 -9.42 -1.54 12.58
CA THR A 19 -9.25 -1.12 11.19
C THR A 19 -7.77 -0.83 10.94
N THR A 20 -7.19 -1.47 9.93
CA THR A 20 -5.83 -1.22 9.47
C THR A 20 -5.80 -1.17 7.95
N SER A 21 -4.99 -0.27 7.41
CA SER A 21 -4.80 -0.12 5.96
C SER A 21 -4.17 -1.35 5.32
N CYS A 22 -4.29 -1.45 4.01
CA CYS A 22 -3.91 -2.58 3.17
C CYS A 22 -4.78 -3.82 3.45
N TRP A 23 -4.74 -4.39 4.65
CA TRP A 23 -5.55 -5.57 5.02
C TRP A 23 -7.06 -5.28 4.97
N GLY A 24 -7.51 -4.23 5.65
CA GLY A 24 -8.92 -3.86 5.68
C GLY A 24 -9.42 -3.31 4.34
N ASP A 25 -8.57 -2.66 3.57
CA ASP A 25 -8.90 -2.12 2.26
C ASP A 25 -9.28 -3.21 1.24
N SER A 26 -8.95 -4.48 1.51
CA SER A 26 -9.36 -5.62 0.69
C SER A 26 -10.86 -5.67 0.42
N CYS A 27 -11.70 -5.20 1.35
CA CYS A 27 -13.15 -5.14 1.15
C CYS A 27 -13.58 -4.17 0.04
N ILE A 28 -12.72 -3.24 -0.36
CA ILE A 28 -12.91 -2.30 -1.48
C ILE A 28 -12.11 -2.77 -2.70
N LEU A 29 -10.83 -3.04 -2.52
CA LEU A 29 -9.90 -3.27 -3.62
C LEU A 29 -10.17 -4.60 -4.34
N VAL A 30 -10.52 -5.67 -3.63
CA VAL A 30 -10.82 -6.97 -4.25
C VAL A 30 -12.09 -6.92 -5.11
N PRO A 31 -13.26 -6.43 -4.64
CA PRO A 31 -14.43 -6.29 -5.50
C PRO A 31 -14.20 -5.34 -6.67
N TYR A 32 -13.41 -4.27 -6.48
CA TYR A 32 -13.05 -3.37 -7.55
C TYR A 32 -12.18 -4.06 -8.61
N ALA A 33 -11.19 -4.85 -8.22
CA ALA A 33 -10.37 -5.63 -9.14
C ALA A 33 -11.21 -6.65 -9.94
N ILE A 34 -12.15 -7.33 -9.29
CA ILE A 34 -13.11 -8.23 -9.98
C ILE A 34 -13.94 -7.45 -11.00
N TYR A 35 -14.49 -6.30 -10.62
CA TYR A 35 -15.24 -5.45 -11.54
C TYR A 35 -14.37 -4.99 -12.73
N ARG A 36 -13.15 -4.52 -12.47
CA ARG A 36 -12.24 -4.03 -13.53
C ARG A 36 -11.86 -5.13 -14.52
N SER A 37 -11.70 -6.37 -14.07
CA SER A 37 -11.32 -7.51 -14.93
C SER A 37 -12.49 -8.18 -15.64
N THR A 38 -13.70 -8.12 -15.08
CA THR A 38 -14.85 -8.89 -15.59
C THR A 38 -16.03 -8.02 -16.04
N GLY A 39 -16.07 -6.74 -15.68
CA GLY A 39 -17.24 -5.87 -15.88
C GLY A 39 -18.41 -6.16 -14.92
N ASN A 40 -18.25 -7.08 -13.97
CA ASN A 40 -19.31 -7.50 -13.05
C ASN A 40 -19.63 -6.41 -12.02
N ARG A 41 -20.71 -5.66 -12.25
CA ARG A 41 -21.18 -4.61 -11.31
C ARG A 41 -21.89 -5.18 -10.09
N GLU A 42 -22.42 -6.41 -10.17
CA GLU A 42 -23.16 -7.02 -9.06
C GLU A 42 -22.30 -7.17 -7.81
N VAL A 43 -21.02 -7.54 -7.96
CA VAL A 43 -20.08 -7.61 -6.84
C VAL A 43 -19.92 -6.24 -6.15
N LEU A 44 -19.94 -5.14 -6.90
CA LEU A 44 -19.89 -3.80 -6.34
C LEU A 44 -21.17 -3.48 -5.57
N HIS A 45 -22.37 -3.76 -6.13
CA HIS A 45 -23.65 -3.55 -5.46
C HIS A 45 -23.72 -4.27 -4.12
N GLN A 46 -23.34 -5.54 -4.10
CA GLN A 46 -23.39 -6.37 -2.88
C GLN A 46 -22.43 -5.87 -1.80
N MET A 47 -21.23 -5.42 -2.19
CA MET A 47 -20.19 -5.00 -1.24
C MET A 47 -20.27 -3.52 -0.85
N TYR A 48 -21.00 -2.69 -1.61
CA TYR A 48 -21.03 -1.23 -1.41
C TYR A 48 -21.39 -0.80 0.02
N PRO A 49 -22.40 -1.36 0.68
CA PRO A 49 -22.71 -1.02 2.07
C PRO A 49 -21.57 -1.34 3.05
N VAL A 50 -20.82 -2.41 2.82
CA VAL A 50 -19.65 -2.80 3.63
C VAL A 50 -18.51 -1.82 3.42
N MET A 51 -18.21 -1.48 2.16
CA MET A 51 -17.18 -0.50 1.78
C MET A 51 -17.42 0.86 2.45
N LYS A 52 -18.67 1.36 2.40
CA LYS A 52 -19.06 2.62 3.05
C LYS A 52 -18.85 2.58 4.57
N LYS A 53 -19.24 1.47 5.23
CA LYS A 53 -19.01 1.30 6.67
C LYS A 53 -17.54 1.24 7.02
N TYR A 54 -16.73 0.56 6.21
CA TYR A 54 -15.28 0.51 6.39
C TYR A 54 -14.65 1.90 6.32
N LEU A 55 -14.91 2.69 5.27
CA LEU A 55 -14.36 4.04 5.15
C LEU A 55 -14.91 5.03 6.18
N ALA A 56 -16.11 4.82 6.68
CA ALA A 56 -16.62 5.59 7.82
C ALA A 56 -15.82 5.28 9.09
N ASP A 57 -15.43 4.02 9.32
CA ASP A 57 -14.59 3.61 10.44
C ASP A 57 -13.16 4.16 10.30
N VAL A 58 -12.54 4.05 9.13
CA VAL A 58 -11.24 4.68 8.81
C VAL A 58 -11.27 6.19 9.11
N SER A 59 -12.35 6.87 8.67
CA SER A 59 -12.52 8.30 8.91
C SER A 59 -12.63 8.66 10.39
N ARG A 60 -13.31 7.81 11.17
CA ARG A 60 -13.44 7.97 12.62
C ARG A 60 -12.07 7.86 13.31
N TRP A 61 -11.26 6.89 12.92
CA TRP A 61 -9.90 6.71 13.45
C TRP A 61 -8.94 7.83 13.03
N ALA A 62 -9.04 8.30 11.78
CA ALA A 62 -8.27 9.47 11.33
C ALA A 62 -8.64 10.73 12.13
N MET A 63 -9.95 10.92 12.43
CA MET A 63 -10.43 12.00 13.28
C MET A 63 -9.94 11.84 14.74
N ALA A 64 -9.97 10.63 15.29
CA ALA A 64 -9.44 10.36 16.64
C ALA A 64 -7.94 10.69 16.76
N GLY A 65 -7.19 10.53 15.65
CA GLY A 65 -5.78 10.92 15.57
C GLY A 65 -5.52 12.42 15.41
N PHE A 66 -6.56 13.27 15.38
CA PHE A 66 -6.42 14.70 15.06
C PHE A 66 -5.41 15.43 15.95
N ILE A 67 -5.46 15.24 17.26
CA ILE A 67 -4.54 15.90 18.20
C ILE A 67 -3.09 15.53 17.93
N LYS A 68 -2.81 14.25 17.68
CA LYS A 68 -1.46 13.73 17.39
C LYS A 68 -0.94 14.20 16.03
N ASN A 69 -1.80 14.20 15.02
CA ASN A 69 -1.41 14.40 13.62
C ASN A 69 -1.67 15.83 13.12
N HIS A 70 -2.33 16.68 13.91
CA HIS A 70 -2.82 18.01 13.52
C HIS A 70 -3.66 17.99 12.23
N SER A 71 -4.26 16.83 11.91
CA SER A 71 -5.10 16.63 10.73
C SER A 71 -6.06 15.47 10.94
N ARG A 72 -7.33 15.67 10.52
CA ARG A 72 -8.36 14.63 10.48
C ARG A 72 -8.26 13.72 9.25
N TYR A 73 -7.25 13.91 8.42
CA TYR A 73 -7.04 13.19 7.18
C TYR A 73 -5.80 12.29 7.21
N ILE A 74 -5.10 12.22 8.34
CA ILE A 74 -3.96 11.31 8.56
C ILE A 74 -4.45 10.07 9.29
N PHE A 75 -4.34 8.91 8.65
CA PHE A 75 -4.76 7.63 9.19
C PHE A 75 -3.58 6.88 9.82
N SER A 76 -3.42 7.05 11.13
CA SER A 76 -2.33 6.43 11.91
C SER A 76 -2.82 5.57 13.07
N LEU A 77 -4.10 5.71 13.46
CA LEU A 77 -4.71 5.02 14.58
C LEU A 77 -5.76 3.99 14.12
N PRO A 78 -6.08 2.98 14.94
CA PRO A 78 -5.47 2.65 16.23
C PRO A 78 -4.09 2.01 16.08
N PHE A 79 -3.85 1.30 14.96
CA PHE A 79 -2.64 0.57 14.64
C PHE A 79 -2.52 0.42 13.12
N GLN A 80 -1.31 0.51 12.59
CA GLN A 80 -1.00 0.26 11.18
C GLN A 80 0.24 -0.62 11.08
N PHE A 81 0.24 -1.59 10.16
CA PHE A 81 1.38 -2.47 9.91
C PHE A 81 2.57 -1.74 9.26
N GLY A 82 2.31 -0.61 8.61
CA GLY A 82 3.33 0.18 7.97
C GLY A 82 3.94 -0.51 6.76
N ASP A 83 5.26 -0.56 6.72
CA ASP A 83 6.02 -1.22 5.64
C ASP A 83 6.35 -2.67 6.01
N TRP A 84 5.33 -3.44 6.38
CA TRP A 84 5.44 -4.78 6.93
C TRP A 84 6.26 -5.71 6.04
N CYS A 85 7.25 -6.36 6.64
CA CYS A 85 8.20 -7.28 6.00
C CYS A 85 9.11 -6.63 4.93
N ALA A 86 9.39 -5.33 5.01
CA ALA A 86 10.47 -4.75 4.21
C ALA A 86 11.80 -5.48 4.52
N PRO A 87 12.59 -5.87 3.49
CA PRO A 87 13.73 -6.80 3.65
C PRO A 87 14.79 -6.34 4.65
N TYR A 88 15.12 -5.06 4.64
CA TYR A 88 16.20 -4.50 5.46
C TYR A 88 15.71 -3.76 6.69
N GLY A 89 14.54 -4.17 7.21
CA GLY A 89 13.92 -3.58 8.39
C GLY A 89 13.67 -4.61 9.48
N ASN A 90 13.20 -4.11 10.59
CA ASN A 90 12.69 -4.91 11.72
C ASN A 90 11.26 -4.44 12.06
N PRO A 91 10.51 -5.17 12.91
CA PRO A 91 9.13 -4.82 13.22
C PRO A 91 8.92 -3.39 13.71
N LYS A 92 9.86 -2.81 14.43
CA LYS A 92 9.77 -1.42 14.90
C LYS A 92 9.87 -0.43 13.73
N ASP A 93 10.78 -0.69 12.80
CA ASP A 93 10.98 0.14 11.62
C ASP A 93 9.75 0.06 10.72
N TRP A 94 9.23 -1.15 10.45
CA TRP A 94 8.05 -1.36 9.64
C TRP A 94 6.82 -0.63 10.21
N LEU A 95 6.53 -0.83 11.50
CA LEU A 95 5.40 -0.20 12.19
C LEU A 95 5.53 1.32 12.25
N GLY A 96 6.76 1.83 12.35
CA GLY A 96 7.07 3.26 12.32
C GLY A 96 6.55 3.97 11.07
N LYS A 97 6.49 3.26 9.93
CA LYS A 97 5.98 3.77 8.65
C LYS A 97 4.43 3.77 8.55
N GLY A 98 3.75 3.31 9.57
CA GLY A 98 2.27 3.20 9.60
C GLY A 98 1.51 4.46 9.20
N PRO A 99 1.87 5.67 9.66
CA PRO A 99 1.18 6.89 9.25
C PRO A 99 1.28 7.19 7.74
N TRP A 100 2.44 6.91 7.09
CA TRP A 100 2.62 7.07 5.64
C TRP A 100 1.76 6.09 4.87
N THR A 101 1.91 4.80 5.13
CA THR A 101 1.19 3.74 4.42
C THR A 101 -0.31 3.82 4.67
N GLY A 102 -0.73 3.98 5.93
CA GLY A 102 -2.13 4.11 6.29
C GLY A 102 -2.83 5.27 5.58
N THR A 103 -2.17 6.43 5.51
CA THR A 103 -2.76 7.62 4.88
C THR A 103 -2.77 7.49 3.35
N ALA A 104 -1.73 6.90 2.74
CA ALA A 104 -1.72 6.65 1.30
C ALA A 104 -2.85 5.70 0.87
N TYR A 105 -3.04 4.59 1.58
CA TYR A 105 -4.16 3.66 1.33
C TYR A 105 -5.52 4.30 1.59
N TYR A 106 -5.67 5.12 2.63
CA TYR A 106 -6.91 5.87 2.86
C TYR A 106 -7.25 6.79 1.69
N CYS A 107 -6.24 7.45 1.10
CA CYS A 107 -6.41 8.25 -0.10
C CYS A 107 -6.86 7.38 -1.27
N TYR A 108 -6.15 6.29 -1.54
CA TYR A 108 -6.43 5.38 -2.64
C TYR A 108 -7.82 4.73 -2.51
N ALA A 109 -8.17 4.24 -1.32
CA ALA A 109 -9.51 3.71 -1.06
C ALA A 109 -10.63 4.72 -1.35
N CYS A 110 -10.41 6.01 -1.04
CA CYS A 110 -11.37 7.07 -1.41
C CYS A 110 -11.41 7.32 -2.93
N GLN A 111 -10.29 7.24 -3.64
CA GLN A 111 -10.27 7.34 -5.11
C GLN A 111 -11.07 6.19 -5.74
N VAL A 112 -10.76 4.96 -5.34
CA VAL A 112 -11.46 3.76 -5.83
C VAL A 112 -12.95 3.81 -5.49
N MET A 113 -13.32 4.25 -4.30
CA MET A 113 -14.74 4.42 -3.94
C MET A 113 -15.45 5.49 -4.78
N SER A 114 -14.75 6.53 -5.23
CA SER A 114 -15.33 7.49 -6.19
C SER A 114 -15.65 6.82 -7.53
N GLU A 115 -14.74 6.00 -8.04
CA GLU A 115 -14.94 5.24 -9.29
C GLU A 115 -16.04 4.17 -9.16
N ILE A 116 -16.09 3.46 -8.02
CA ILE A 116 -17.17 2.50 -7.72
C ILE A 116 -18.52 3.21 -7.67
N ALA A 117 -18.61 4.35 -6.98
CA ALA A 117 -19.84 5.13 -6.88
C ALA A 117 -20.30 5.63 -8.27
N GLU A 118 -19.37 6.06 -9.11
CA GLU A 118 -19.67 6.44 -10.50
C GLU A 118 -20.23 5.24 -11.30
N ALA A 119 -19.57 4.08 -11.22
CA ALA A 119 -20.02 2.84 -11.87
C ALA A 119 -21.42 2.39 -11.42
N LEU A 120 -21.79 2.67 -10.18
CA LEU A 120 -23.09 2.35 -9.58
C LEU A 120 -24.15 3.45 -9.80
N GLY A 121 -23.77 4.63 -10.32
CA GLY A 121 -24.68 5.77 -10.50
C GLY A 121 -24.90 6.60 -9.24
N GLU A 122 -24.15 6.38 -8.19
CA GLU A 122 -24.23 7.05 -6.88
C GLU A 122 -23.50 8.42 -6.90
N ARG A 123 -24.05 9.40 -7.62
CA ARG A 123 -23.37 10.68 -7.91
C ARG A 123 -22.92 11.45 -6.66
N ALA A 124 -23.75 11.49 -5.62
CA ALA A 124 -23.43 12.20 -4.38
C ALA A 124 -22.22 11.58 -3.66
N ASP A 125 -22.15 10.25 -3.61
CA ASP A 125 -21.03 9.51 -3.03
C ASP A 125 -19.76 9.65 -3.89
N CYS A 126 -19.88 9.62 -5.23
CA CYS A 126 -18.77 9.88 -6.15
C CYS A 126 -18.09 11.22 -5.84
N ASP A 127 -18.88 12.30 -5.79
CA ASP A 127 -18.36 13.64 -5.46
C ASP A 127 -17.81 13.73 -4.04
N PHE A 128 -18.43 13.08 -3.08
CA PHE A 128 -17.99 13.04 -1.70
C PHE A 128 -16.59 12.39 -1.58
N TYR A 129 -16.41 11.19 -2.15
CA TYR A 129 -15.15 10.46 -2.05
C TYR A 129 -14.03 11.12 -2.86
N ARG A 130 -14.33 11.69 -4.04
CA ARG A 130 -13.37 12.48 -4.82
C ARG A 130 -12.86 13.69 -4.02
N LYS A 131 -13.74 14.50 -3.46
CA LYS A 131 -13.36 15.65 -2.63
C LYS A 131 -12.59 15.23 -1.37
N LYS A 132 -12.91 14.06 -0.82
CA LYS A 132 -12.24 13.51 0.35
C LYS A 132 -10.81 13.07 0.02
N SER A 133 -10.61 12.36 -1.09
CA SER A 133 -9.27 11.95 -1.53
C SER A 133 -8.35 13.16 -1.74
N GLU A 134 -8.84 14.25 -2.34
CA GLU A 134 -8.05 15.47 -2.52
C GLU A 134 -7.63 16.14 -1.19
N LYS A 135 -8.51 16.09 -0.18
CA LYS A 135 -8.16 16.58 1.17
C LYS A 135 -7.10 15.70 1.84
N ILE A 136 -7.17 14.39 1.62
CA ILE A 136 -6.17 13.45 2.14
C ILE A 136 -4.83 13.65 1.43
N LYS A 137 -4.80 13.79 0.09
CA LYS A 137 -3.59 14.12 -0.68
C LYS A 137 -2.91 15.38 -0.13
N LYS A 138 -3.69 16.44 0.06
CA LYS A 138 -3.18 17.69 0.63
C LYS A 138 -2.59 17.48 2.03
N ALA A 139 -3.27 16.74 2.90
CA ALA A 139 -2.79 16.44 4.26
C ALA A 139 -1.53 15.58 4.24
N TYR A 140 -1.46 14.59 3.35
CA TYR A 140 -0.28 13.74 3.16
C TYR A 140 0.95 14.58 2.78
N ARG A 141 0.81 15.43 1.77
CA ARG A 141 1.90 16.29 1.29
C ARG A 141 2.40 17.24 2.39
N ILE A 142 1.51 17.90 3.10
CA ILE A 142 1.88 18.81 4.21
C ILE A 142 2.61 18.06 5.34
N ARG A 143 2.22 16.82 5.60
CA ARG A 143 2.73 16.06 6.77
C ARG A 143 4.01 15.30 6.49
N PHE A 144 4.19 14.81 5.27
CA PHE A 144 5.19 13.80 4.94
C PHE A 144 6.16 14.21 3.82
N MET A 145 5.91 15.34 3.16
CA MET A 145 6.71 15.76 2.01
C MET A 145 7.18 17.19 2.18
N ASP A 146 8.37 17.47 1.68
CA ASP A 146 8.82 18.81 1.40
C ASP A 146 8.18 19.33 0.11
N GLY A 147 8.18 20.65 -0.09
CA GLY A 147 7.43 21.27 -1.20
C GLY A 147 7.88 20.90 -2.61
N ASP A 148 8.95 20.14 -2.75
CA ASP A 148 9.55 19.74 -4.03
C ASP A 148 9.35 18.25 -4.38
N GLY A 149 8.57 17.50 -3.58
CA GLY A 149 8.35 16.07 -3.78
C GLY A 149 9.35 15.15 -3.04
N THR A 150 10.27 15.71 -2.28
CA THR A 150 11.13 14.94 -1.37
C THR A 150 10.35 14.57 -0.11
N LEU A 151 10.53 13.37 0.39
CA LEU A 151 9.96 12.95 1.66
C LEU A 151 10.78 13.52 2.83
N ASN A 152 10.13 13.90 3.92
CA ASN A 152 10.80 14.30 5.16
C ASN A 152 11.47 13.12 5.89
N GLU A 153 11.15 11.91 5.50
CA GLU A 153 11.84 10.66 5.85
C GLU A 153 11.87 9.78 4.61
N GLU A 154 13.07 9.60 4.01
CA GLU A 154 13.22 8.90 2.75
C GLU A 154 13.24 7.37 2.93
N PHE A 155 12.33 6.67 2.28
CA PHE A 155 12.29 5.22 2.16
C PHE A 155 11.50 4.83 0.91
N GLN A 156 11.80 3.67 0.33
CA GLN A 156 11.25 3.29 -0.98
C GLN A 156 9.72 3.26 -0.99
N THR A 157 9.07 2.61 -0.02
CA THR A 157 7.60 2.53 0.07
C THR A 157 6.94 3.92 0.17
N GLY A 158 7.60 4.86 0.82
CA GLY A 158 7.13 6.25 0.94
C GLY A 158 7.02 6.96 -0.40
N TYR A 159 7.85 6.60 -1.39
CA TYR A 159 7.77 7.10 -2.76
C TYR A 159 6.85 6.24 -3.63
N VAL A 160 6.88 4.91 -3.50
CA VAL A 160 6.08 3.99 -4.32
C VAL A 160 4.59 4.27 -4.20
N LEU A 161 4.07 4.36 -2.98
CA LEU A 161 2.63 4.51 -2.76
C LEU A 161 2.06 5.81 -3.34
N PRO A 162 2.62 7.00 -3.05
CA PRO A 162 2.08 8.24 -3.63
C PRO A 162 2.29 8.34 -5.15
N LEU A 163 3.32 7.72 -5.73
CA LEU A 163 3.48 7.63 -7.18
C LEU A 163 2.37 6.80 -7.80
N TYR A 164 2.22 5.56 -7.36
CA TYR A 164 1.22 4.65 -7.93
C TYR A 164 -0.22 5.12 -7.67
N PHE A 165 -0.52 5.65 -6.50
CA PHE A 165 -1.83 6.20 -6.14
C PHE A 165 -2.07 7.62 -6.68
N LYS A 166 -1.16 8.16 -7.50
CA LYS A 166 -1.28 9.48 -8.16
C LYS A 166 -1.60 10.59 -7.17
N MET A 167 -0.81 10.66 -6.09
CA MET A 167 -0.98 11.65 -5.03
C MET A 167 -0.15 12.92 -5.26
N ALA A 168 0.71 12.95 -6.24
CA ALA A 168 1.58 14.06 -6.63
C ALA A 168 1.20 14.62 -8.00
N GLY A 169 1.56 15.88 -8.27
CA GLY A 169 1.52 16.45 -9.62
C GLY A 169 2.66 15.90 -10.50
N GLN A 170 2.56 16.07 -11.83
CA GLN A 170 3.49 15.43 -12.78
C GLN A 170 4.96 15.73 -12.46
N LYS A 171 5.35 17.01 -12.36
CA LYS A 171 6.75 17.39 -12.07
C LYS A 171 7.28 16.86 -10.73
N GLU A 172 6.41 16.81 -9.74
CA GLU A 172 6.70 16.28 -8.43
C GLU A 172 6.86 14.75 -8.49
N ALA A 173 6.02 14.07 -9.27
CA ALA A 173 6.08 12.63 -9.49
C ALA A 173 7.37 12.20 -10.21
N GLU A 174 7.83 12.96 -11.22
CA GLU A 174 9.11 12.73 -11.89
C GLU A 174 10.27 12.77 -10.87
N LYS A 175 10.34 13.81 -10.05
CA LYS A 175 11.36 13.91 -9.00
C LYS A 175 11.25 12.80 -7.94
N MET A 176 10.05 12.44 -7.55
CA MET A 176 9.82 11.32 -6.63
C MET A 176 10.32 9.99 -7.20
N ALA A 177 10.14 9.76 -8.50
CA ALA A 177 10.64 8.58 -9.18
C ALA A 177 12.17 8.57 -9.26
N ASP A 178 12.80 9.73 -9.52
CA ASP A 178 14.26 9.90 -9.45
C ASP A 178 14.80 9.54 -8.05
N ASN A 179 14.13 10.05 -7.00
CA ASN A 179 14.50 9.76 -5.61
C ASN A 179 14.29 8.27 -5.27
N LEU A 180 13.19 7.66 -5.72
CA LEU A 180 12.97 6.21 -5.57
C LEU A 180 14.09 5.40 -6.21
N TRP A 181 14.45 5.73 -7.45
CA TRP A 181 15.54 5.04 -8.15
C TRP A 181 16.90 5.26 -7.47
N LYS A 182 17.16 6.45 -6.96
CA LYS A 182 18.35 6.73 -6.15
C LYS A 182 18.42 5.82 -4.93
N LEU A 183 17.34 5.69 -4.17
CA LEU A 183 17.29 4.79 -2.99
C LEU A 183 17.49 3.32 -3.37
N ILE A 184 16.96 2.87 -4.50
CA ILE A 184 17.18 1.50 -5.00
C ILE A 184 18.67 1.28 -5.30
N ARG A 185 19.33 2.23 -5.99
CA ARG A 185 20.76 2.13 -6.28
C ARG A 185 21.63 2.16 -5.01
N GLU A 186 21.32 3.03 -4.07
CA GLU A 186 21.99 3.12 -2.77
C GLU A 186 21.83 1.82 -1.96
N ASN A 187 20.75 1.09 -2.20
CA ASN A 187 20.48 -0.23 -1.64
C ASN A 187 21.03 -1.38 -2.51
N GLY A 188 22.09 -1.14 -3.28
CA GLY A 188 22.73 -2.18 -4.10
C GLY A 188 21.93 -2.63 -5.33
N GLY A 189 20.94 -1.87 -5.78
CA GLY A 189 20.05 -2.23 -6.89
C GLY A 189 18.81 -3.02 -6.45
N HIS A 190 18.61 -3.21 -5.15
CA HIS A 190 17.54 -4.05 -4.60
C HIS A 190 16.34 -3.21 -4.11
N LEU A 191 15.18 -3.83 -4.18
CA LEU A 191 13.99 -3.31 -3.51
C LEU A 191 14.14 -3.40 -1.98
N ASN A 192 13.52 -2.44 -1.29
CA ASN A 192 13.34 -2.44 0.16
C ASN A 192 11.93 -1.95 0.49
N THR A 193 10.96 -2.71 0.02
CA THR A 193 9.53 -2.47 0.22
C THR A 193 8.88 -3.66 0.88
N GLY A 194 7.96 -3.41 1.78
CA GLY A 194 7.14 -4.44 2.41
C GLY A 194 5.90 -4.82 1.57
N PHE A 195 5.00 -5.59 2.16
CA PHE A 195 3.76 -6.06 1.51
C PHE A 195 2.91 -4.94 0.93
N THR A 196 2.95 -3.76 1.55
CA THR A 196 2.10 -2.63 1.18
C THR A 196 2.50 -1.96 -0.13
N ALA A 197 3.74 -2.12 -0.59
CA ALA A 197 4.25 -1.37 -1.74
C ALA A 197 4.92 -2.24 -2.82
N THR A 198 5.42 -3.41 -2.48
CA THR A 198 6.11 -4.28 -3.45
C THR A 198 5.31 -4.54 -4.73
N PRO A 199 3.97 -4.78 -4.69
CA PRO A 199 3.18 -4.99 -5.91
C PRO A 199 3.18 -3.79 -6.87
N TYR A 200 3.52 -2.60 -6.39
CA TYR A 200 3.39 -1.35 -7.14
C TYR A 200 4.71 -0.75 -7.59
N ILE A 201 5.86 -1.22 -7.08
CA ILE A 201 7.16 -0.57 -7.29
C ILE A 201 7.56 -0.48 -8.76
N LEU A 202 7.33 -1.54 -9.54
CA LEU A 202 7.66 -1.56 -10.96
C LEU A 202 6.82 -0.56 -11.76
N PHE A 203 5.52 -0.48 -11.46
CA PHE A 203 4.61 0.48 -12.08
C PHE A 203 4.92 1.92 -11.62
N ALA A 204 5.26 2.12 -10.35
CA ALA A 204 5.65 3.43 -9.83
C ALA A 204 6.87 3.99 -10.56
N LEU A 205 7.84 3.15 -10.91
CA LEU A 205 8.98 3.52 -11.74
C LEU A 205 8.58 3.73 -13.21
N ALA A 206 7.96 2.71 -13.81
CA ALA A 206 7.69 2.69 -15.26
C ALA A 206 6.77 3.83 -15.72
N ASP A 207 5.70 4.11 -14.95
CA ASP A 207 4.72 5.14 -15.30
C ASP A 207 5.27 6.57 -15.11
N ASN A 208 6.43 6.72 -14.45
CA ASN A 208 7.06 8.02 -14.16
C ASN A 208 8.45 8.17 -14.80
N GLY A 209 8.67 7.54 -15.96
CA GLY A 209 9.86 7.76 -16.81
C GLY A 209 11.02 6.80 -16.57
N HIS A 210 10.92 5.87 -15.63
CA HIS A 210 11.97 4.90 -15.26
C HIS A 210 11.63 3.47 -15.73
N LEU A 211 11.15 3.31 -16.97
CA LEU A 211 10.78 1.99 -17.51
C LEU A 211 11.99 1.04 -17.58
N LYS A 212 13.15 1.54 -17.99
CA LYS A 212 14.38 0.73 -18.07
C LYS A 212 14.80 0.26 -16.69
N GLU A 213 14.72 1.12 -15.72
CA GLU A 213 15.06 0.89 -14.31
C GLU A 213 14.08 -0.10 -13.65
N ALA A 214 12.81 -0.04 -14.00
CA ALA A 214 11.81 -1.02 -13.57
C ALA A 214 12.16 -2.44 -14.07
N TYR A 215 12.55 -2.56 -15.35
CA TYR A 215 13.03 -3.85 -15.89
C TYR A 215 14.35 -4.28 -15.24
N GLN A 216 15.25 -3.36 -14.94
CA GLN A 216 16.51 -3.65 -14.27
C GLN A 216 16.25 -4.24 -12.88
N LEU A 217 15.33 -3.64 -12.11
CA LEU A 217 14.90 -4.16 -10.81
C LEU A 217 14.19 -5.51 -10.91
N LEU A 218 13.34 -5.72 -11.92
CA LEU A 218 12.64 -6.98 -12.15
C LEU A 218 13.62 -8.13 -12.46
N MET A 219 14.70 -7.82 -13.20
CA MET A 219 15.71 -8.79 -13.63
C MET A 219 16.82 -9.00 -12.59
N GLU A 220 16.77 -8.31 -11.46
CA GLU A 220 17.67 -8.58 -10.34
C GLU A 220 17.46 -10.01 -9.83
N ASP A 221 18.55 -10.76 -9.62
CA ASP A 221 18.50 -12.18 -9.32
C ASP A 221 19.23 -12.58 -8.02
N THR A 222 19.73 -11.59 -7.30
CA THR A 222 20.28 -11.75 -5.95
C THR A 222 19.25 -11.32 -4.90
N ASN A 223 19.43 -11.73 -3.65
CA ASN A 223 18.48 -11.45 -2.56
C ASN A 223 18.55 -9.97 -2.11
N PRO A 224 17.42 -9.27 -1.96
CA PRO A 224 16.03 -9.67 -2.17
C PRO A 224 15.55 -9.38 -3.61
N SER A 225 14.99 -10.38 -4.27
CA SER A 225 14.39 -10.23 -5.61
C SER A 225 13.44 -11.38 -5.94
N TRP A 226 12.57 -11.19 -6.94
CA TRP A 226 11.69 -12.25 -7.44
C TRP A 226 12.51 -13.41 -8.06
N LEU A 227 13.55 -13.09 -8.85
CA LEU A 227 14.35 -14.12 -9.51
C LEU A 227 15.25 -14.89 -8.55
N TYR A 228 15.61 -14.33 -7.40
CA TYR A 228 16.28 -15.08 -6.34
C TYR A 228 15.44 -16.28 -5.89
N GLN A 229 14.15 -16.06 -5.61
CA GLN A 229 13.23 -17.15 -5.24
C GLN A 229 13.12 -18.20 -6.34
N VAL A 230 13.01 -17.77 -7.62
CA VAL A 230 13.00 -18.68 -8.78
C VAL A 230 14.27 -19.50 -8.86
N LYS A 231 15.45 -18.88 -8.70
CA LYS A 231 16.75 -19.58 -8.68
C LYS A 231 16.86 -20.60 -7.54
N LYS A 232 16.23 -20.32 -6.40
CA LYS A 232 16.17 -21.27 -5.28
C LYS A 232 15.10 -22.37 -5.45
N GLY A 233 14.42 -22.43 -6.60
CA GLY A 233 13.44 -23.45 -6.94
C GLY A 233 12.03 -23.19 -6.40
N ALA A 234 11.70 -21.95 -6.07
CA ALA A 234 10.35 -21.58 -5.66
C ALA A 234 9.33 -21.87 -6.77
N THR A 235 8.26 -22.57 -6.41
CA THR A 235 7.08 -22.80 -7.26
C THR A 235 5.89 -21.93 -6.86
N THR A 236 6.01 -21.23 -5.75
CA THR A 236 5.04 -20.30 -5.17
C THR A 236 5.78 -19.09 -4.63
N MET A 237 5.09 -17.97 -4.47
CA MET A 237 5.63 -16.79 -3.81
C MET A 237 5.81 -17.03 -2.30
N TRP A 238 6.97 -16.67 -1.76
CA TRP A 238 7.27 -16.82 -0.34
C TRP A 238 6.87 -15.57 0.47
N GLU A 239 6.67 -15.76 1.77
CA GLU A 239 6.37 -14.67 2.72
C GLU A 239 7.56 -13.71 2.94
N GLN A 240 8.79 -14.26 2.88
CA GLN A 240 10.02 -13.49 2.92
C GLN A 240 10.86 -13.82 1.68
N TRP A 241 11.68 -12.88 1.26
CA TRP A 241 12.48 -13.03 0.05
C TRP A 241 13.48 -14.20 0.11
N ASP A 242 14.02 -14.45 1.30
CA ASP A 242 15.06 -15.41 1.59
C ASP A 242 14.63 -16.53 2.54
N VAL A 243 13.41 -17.07 2.36
CA VAL A 243 12.97 -18.25 3.12
C VAL A 243 13.95 -19.41 2.96
N ILE A 244 14.55 -19.58 1.78
CA ILE A 244 15.74 -20.39 1.59
C ILE A 244 16.92 -19.43 1.44
N GLU A 245 17.81 -19.40 2.43
CA GLU A 245 18.99 -18.56 2.44
C GLU A 245 20.02 -18.98 1.37
N GLU A 246 21.04 -18.15 1.15
CA GLU A 246 22.09 -18.45 0.19
C GLU A 246 22.82 -19.76 0.50
N ASN A 247 23.06 -20.03 1.78
CA ASN A 247 23.67 -21.25 2.28
C ASN A 247 22.76 -22.48 2.22
N GLY A 248 21.49 -22.35 1.80
CA GLY A 248 20.49 -23.41 1.74
C GLY A 248 19.70 -23.63 3.04
N GLN A 249 19.96 -22.87 4.10
CA GLN A 249 19.19 -22.95 5.33
C GLN A 249 17.76 -22.44 5.10
N VAL A 250 16.77 -23.13 5.68
CA VAL A 250 15.34 -22.76 5.58
C VAL A 250 14.91 -22.02 6.84
N LYS A 251 14.35 -20.85 6.67
CA LYS A 251 13.76 -20.04 7.74
C LYS A 251 12.33 -20.50 8.06
N GLU A 252 11.90 -20.25 9.28
CA GLU A 252 10.52 -20.47 9.72
C GLU A 252 9.61 -19.36 9.15
N ALA A 253 9.17 -19.54 7.90
CA ALA A 253 8.25 -18.63 7.22
C ALA A 253 7.42 -19.40 6.18
N SER A 254 6.30 -18.84 5.72
CA SER A 254 5.48 -19.49 4.70
C SER A 254 6.14 -19.48 3.34
N MET A 255 6.17 -20.65 2.70
CA MET A 255 6.60 -20.79 1.29
C MET A 255 5.43 -20.59 0.30
N ASN A 256 4.25 -20.28 0.77
CA ASN A 256 3.07 -19.99 -0.07
C ASN A 256 2.30 -18.80 0.50
N HIS A 257 2.78 -17.60 0.20
CA HIS A 257 2.23 -16.35 0.69
C HIS A 257 2.13 -15.31 -0.43
N TYR A 258 0.95 -14.78 -0.67
CA TYR A 258 0.66 -14.00 -1.87
C TYR A 258 1.16 -12.54 -1.84
N ALA A 259 1.62 -12.04 -0.70
CA ALA A 259 1.84 -10.60 -0.48
C ALA A 259 2.80 -9.90 -1.46
N TYR A 260 3.83 -10.59 -1.94
CA TYR A 260 4.79 -10.02 -2.91
C TYR A 260 4.47 -10.31 -4.37
N GLY A 261 3.47 -11.15 -4.63
CA GLY A 261 3.10 -11.61 -5.97
C GLY A 261 1.75 -11.08 -6.47
N ALA A 262 1.15 -10.14 -5.74
CA ALA A 262 -0.14 -9.58 -6.07
C ALA A 262 -0.06 -8.54 -7.20
#